data_3f12267357689a20f4fca3f6e8638f89
#
_entry.id   3f12267357689a20f4fca3f6e8638f89
#
_cell.length_a   1.000
_cell.length_b   1.000
_cell.length_c   1.000
_cell.angle_alpha   90.00
_cell.angle_beta   90.00
_cell.angle_gamma   90.00
#
_symmetry.space_group_name_H-M   'P 1'
#
loop_
_entity.id
_entity.type
_entity.pdbx_description
1 polymer ?
#
loop_
_entity_poly.entity_id
_entity_poly.type
_entity_poly.pdbx_seq_one_letter_code
_entity_poly.pdbx_strand_id
1 'polypeptide(L)'
;MTTNDIHNTVIISGDVTMGSNNKILPNTIIYGPVEIGDDNIIGPNVVIGTPGQDTRNRYYDASECKIKIGSRNIIREFTGIQKPCYEDITIIGDDVFLMQSVHIPHDAHIYDKAVITPMCVLGGIAKILEGANLGMGCTINQYTIVGQYSIAATGAAVMKNIRPFSRYIPGKPISVNKYAIEKYGFTEYYEEIEDYVLRNIPPHSEKISSIVDEFDKWVAKYGHQTY
;
A
#
# COMPACT_ATOMS: atom_id res chain seq x y z
N MET A 1 8.03 -2.06 30.68
CA MET A 1 6.95 -2.42 29.75
C MET A 1 6.57 -1.13 29.04
N THR A 2 6.83 -1.02 27.77
CA THR A 2 6.42 0.12 26.96
C THR A 2 4.93 -0.03 26.69
N THR A 3 4.15 0.95 27.12
CA THR A 3 2.68 0.92 27.01
C THR A 3 2.23 1.68 25.78
N ASN A 4 1.16 1.21 25.14
CA ASN A 4 0.50 1.95 24.08
C ASN A 4 -0.19 3.20 24.63
N ASP A 5 -0.13 4.31 23.90
CA ASP A 5 -0.84 5.56 24.19
C ASP A 5 -2.15 5.59 23.40
N ILE A 6 -3.24 5.15 24.02
CA ILE A 6 -4.56 5.04 23.40
C ILE A 6 -5.49 6.10 23.97
N HIS A 7 -5.94 7.04 23.13
CA HIS A 7 -6.86 8.09 23.55
C HIS A 7 -8.20 7.49 24.02
N ASN A 8 -8.82 8.06 25.04
CA ASN A 8 -10.04 7.55 25.68
C ASN A 8 -11.30 7.55 24.79
N THR A 9 -11.27 8.20 23.63
CA THR A 9 -12.37 8.18 22.64
C THR A 9 -12.17 7.12 21.55
N VAL A 10 -11.11 6.32 21.63
CA VAL A 10 -10.86 5.23 20.69
C VAL A 10 -11.84 4.09 20.96
N ILE A 11 -12.39 3.52 19.89
CA ILE A 11 -13.27 2.35 19.98
C ILE A 11 -12.50 1.15 19.42
N ILE A 12 -12.32 0.14 20.25
CA ILE A 12 -11.75 -1.15 19.86
C ILE A 12 -12.80 -2.22 20.10
N SER A 13 -13.12 -3.01 19.08
CA SER A 13 -14.14 -4.07 19.17
C SER A 13 -13.67 -5.33 18.43
N GLY A 14 -13.92 -6.49 19.02
CA GLY A 14 -13.46 -7.78 18.50
C GLY A 14 -12.00 -8.08 18.85
N ASP A 15 -11.40 -9.05 18.16
CA ASP A 15 -10.04 -9.52 18.41
C ASP A 15 -9.01 -8.56 17.82
N VAL A 16 -8.40 -7.72 18.64
CA VAL A 16 -7.37 -6.76 18.26
C VAL A 16 -6.12 -6.97 19.09
N THR A 17 -5.02 -7.34 18.46
CA THR A 17 -3.71 -7.46 19.08
C THR A 17 -2.81 -6.32 18.65
N MET A 18 -2.04 -5.77 19.59
CA MET A 18 -1.07 -4.69 19.31
C MET A 18 0.26 -4.99 19.99
N GLY A 19 1.33 -4.66 19.28
CA GLY A 19 2.66 -4.57 19.86
C GLY A 19 2.78 -3.42 20.87
N SER A 20 3.94 -2.81 20.93
CA SER A 20 4.30 -1.78 21.89
C SER A 20 4.45 -0.40 21.27
N ASN A 21 4.38 0.66 22.08
CA ASN A 21 4.64 2.06 21.69
C ASN A 21 3.68 2.62 20.60
N ASN A 22 2.54 2.00 20.39
CA ASN A 22 1.58 2.55 19.44
C ASN A 22 0.87 3.76 20.05
N LYS A 23 0.66 4.79 19.22
CA LYS A 23 -0.12 5.97 19.56
C LYS A 23 -1.41 5.99 18.75
N ILE A 24 -2.54 5.76 19.42
CA ILE A 24 -3.86 5.74 18.78
C ILE A 24 -4.60 7.03 19.15
N LEU A 25 -4.82 7.87 18.16
CA LEU A 25 -5.34 9.23 18.33
C LEU A 25 -6.88 9.27 18.41
N PRO A 26 -7.47 10.41 18.84
CA PRO A 26 -8.90 10.52 19.11
C PRO A 26 -9.82 10.01 18.00
N ASN A 27 -10.95 9.40 18.42
CA ASN A 27 -12.04 8.94 17.55
C ASN A 27 -11.63 7.90 16.49
N THR A 28 -10.49 7.23 16.67
CA THR A 28 -10.11 6.10 15.84
C THR A 28 -10.96 4.89 16.21
N ILE A 29 -11.41 4.12 15.21
CA ILE A 29 -12.26 2.93 15.38
C ILE A 29 -11.52 1.74 14.77
N ILE A 30 -11.41 0.64 15.53
CA ILE A 30 -10.75 -0.59 15.10
C ILE A 30 -11.68 -1.77 15.36
N TYR A 31 -12.08 -2.45 14.28
CA TYR A 31 -12.91 -3.66 14.32
C TYR A 31 -12.06 -4.90 13.98
N GLY A 32 -11.80 -5.74 14.97
CA GLY A 32 -11.05 -6.99 14.78
C GLY A 32 -11.76 -8.02 13.88
N PRO A 33 -11.03 -9.06 13.42
CA PRO A 33 -9.63 -9.39 13.76
C PRO A 33 -8.61 -8.45 13.11
N VAL A 34 -7.76 -7.82 13.93
CA VAL A 34 -6.68 -6.92 13.48
C VAL A 34 -5.41 -7.16 14.30
N GLU A 35 -4.29 -7.35 13.60
CA GLU A 35 -2.97 -7.37 14.21
C GLU A 35 -2.23 -6.08 13.87
N ILE A 36 -1.65 -5.41 14.88
CA ILE A 36 -0.89 -4.17 14.75
C ILE A 36 0.49 -4.39 15.39
N GLY A 37 1.56 -4.08 14.68
CA GLY A 37 2.93 -4.15 15.18
C GLY A 37 3.27 -3.04 16.19
N ASP A 38 4.53 -2.62 16.19
CA ASP A 38 5.08 -1.66 17.15
C ASP A 38 5.20 -0.25 16.55
N ASP A 39 5.27 0.77 17.42
CA ASP A 39 5.67 2.15 17.07
C ASP A 39 4.79 2.84 16.01
N ASN A 40 3.53 2.47 15.89
CA ASN A 40 2.63 3.09 14.93
C ASN A 40 1.96 4.36 15.50
N ILE A 41 1.68 5.32 14.62
CA ILE A 41 0.84 6.50 14.91
C ILE A 41 -0.41 6.40 14.04
N ILE A 42 -1.59 6.26 14.64
CA ILE A 42 -2.86 6.03 13.93
C ILE A 42 -3.89 7.06 14.35
N GLY A 43 -4.48 7.75 13.40
CA GLY A 43 -5.57 8.70 13.61
C GLY A 43 -5.18 10.16 13.43
N PRO A 44 -6.04 11.10 13.91
CA PRO A 44 -7.38 10.85 14.46
C PRO A 44 -8.42 10.44 13.39
N ASN A 45 -9.61 9.97 13.83
CA ASN A 45 -10.73 9.63 12.95
C ASN A 45 -10.37 8.60 11.86
N VAL A 46 -9.49 7.66 12.13
CA VAL A 46 -9.17 6.53 11.26
C VAL A 46 -10.15 5.40 11.54
N VAL A 47 -10.58 4.68 10.49
CA VAL A 47 -11.46 3.51 10.62
C VAL A 47 -10.78 2.29 10.02
N ILE A 48 -10.55 1.26 10.85
CA ILE A 48 -9.91 0.01 10.48
C ILE A 48 -10.87 -1.14 10.71
N GLY A 49 -10.99 -2.05 9.75
CA GLY A 49 -11.69 -3.31 9.95
C GLY A 49 -13.16 -3.30 9.57
N THR A 50 -13.65 -2.30 8.83
CA THR A 50 -14.96 -2.41 8.20
C THR A 50 -14.95 -3.48 7.10
N PRO A 51 -16.10 -4.14 6.83
CA PRO A 51 -16.25 -5.03 5.69
C PRO A 51 -15.86 -4.33 4.39
N GLY A 52 -15.26 -5.10 3.47
CA GLY A 52 -14.94 -4.59 2.14
C GLY A 52 -16.18 -4.21 1.34
N GLN A 53 -16.02 -3.29 0.41
CA GLN A 53 -17.12 -2.81 -0.45
C GLN A 53 -17.07 -3.55 -1.79
N ASP A 54 -17.83 -4.65 -1.90
CA ASP A 54 -17.99 -5.37 -3.15
C ASP A 54 -19.46 -5.50 -3.52
N THR A 55 -19.80 -5.14 -4.77
CA THR A 55 -21.18 -5.17 -5.24
C THR A 55 -21.74 -6.57 -5.42
N ARG A 56 -20.88 -7.59 -5.55
CA ARG A 56 -21.24 -9.00 -5.72
C ARG A 56 -21.51 -9.69 -4.39
N ASN A 57 -20.97 -9.15 -3.29
CA ASN A 57 -21.12 -9.71 -1.94
C ASN A 57 -21.40 -8.63 -0.90
N ARG A 58 -22.57 -7.98 -1.01
CA ARG A 58 -22.94 -6.84 -0.15
C ARG A 58 -23.12 -7.16 1.34
N TYR A 59 -23.40 -8.42 1.64
CA TYR A 59 -23.80 -8.86 2.97
C TYR A 59 -22.86 -9.93 3.54
N TYR A 60 -21.64 -10.04 3.00
CA TYR A 60 -20.72 -11.04 3.51
C TYR A 60 -20.34 -10.76 4.97
N ASP A 61 -20.22 -11.84 5.73
CA ASP A 61 -19.71 -11.79 7.09
C ASP A 61 -18.19 -11.72 7.06
N ALA A 62 -17.64 -10.60 7.53
CA ALA A 62 -16.21 -10.37 7.61
C ALA A 62 -15.62 -10.66 9.01
N SER A 63 -16.37 -11.38 9.87
CA SER A 63 -15.96 -11.62 11.27
C SER A 63 -14.63 -12.38 11.36
N GLU A 64 -14.37 -13.32 10.46
CA GLU A 64 -13.15 -14.13 10.42
C GLU A 64 -12.03 -13.51 9.57
N CYS A 65 -12.33 -12.42 8.86
CA CYS A 65 -11.38 -11.79 7.93
C CYS A 65 -10.42 -10.88 8.66
N LYS A 66 -9.12 -10.98 8.35
CA LYS A 66 -8.03 -10.38 9.10
C LYS A 66 -7.38 -9.20 8.39
N ILE A 67 -6.96 -8.21 9.19
CA ILE A 67 -6.05 -7.15 8.75
C ILE A 67 -4.75 -7.27 9.54
N LYS A 68 -3.63 -7.14 8.86
CA LYS A 68 -2.31 -7.04 9.47
C LYS A 68 -1.67 -5.69 9.15
N ILE A 69 -1.26 -4.98 10.18
CA ILE A 69 -0.53 -3.71 10.11
C ILE A 69 0.83 -3.94 10.78
N GLY A 70 1.89 -3.68 10.05
CA GLY A 70 3.26 -3.80 10.56
C GLY A 70 3.62 -2.70 11.55
N SER A 71 4.88 -2.31 11.58
CA SER A 71 5.47 -1.42 12.57
C SER A 71 5.90 -0.08 11.96
N ARG A 72 6.02 0.96 12.81
CA ARG A 72 6.52 2.30 12.44
C ARG A 72 5.71 3.01 11.37
N ASN A 73 4.44 2.65 11.24
CA ASN A 73 3.55 3.27 10.27
C ASN A 73 2.97 4.59 10.80
N ILE A 74 2.71 5.51 9.87
CA ILE A 74 1.94 6.71 10.14
C ILE A 74 0.67 6.65 9.29
N ILE A 75 -0.48 6.51 9.96
CA ILE A 75 -1.80 6.45 9.32
C ILE A 75 -2.57 7.69 9.74
N ARG A 76 -2.74 8.62 8.81
CA ARG A 76 -3.33 9.93 9.05
C ARG A 76 -4.86 9.91 8.99
N GLU A 77 -5.40 11.03 9.42
CA GLU A 77 -6.83 11.27 9.64
C GLU A 77 -7.71 10.92 8.45
N PHE A 78 -8.90 10.38 8.76
CA PHE A 78 -9.95 9.97 7.82
C PHE A 78 -9.56 8.84 6.86
N THR A 79 -8.46 8.15 7.10
CA THR A 79 -8.08 6.97 6.35
C THR A 79 -8.96 5.78 6.75
N GLY A 80 -9.43 5.04 5.74
CA GLY A 80 -10.20 3.81 5.90
C GLY A 80 -9.42 2.59 5.43
N ILE A 81 -9.38 1.52 6.24
CA ILE A 81 -8.75 0.24 5.88
C ILE A 81 -9.78 -0.87 6.04
N GLN A 82 -10.08 -1.57 4.96
CA GLN A 82 -11.13 -2.59 4.91
C GLN A 82 -10.57 -4.01 5.06
N LYS A 83 -11.40 -4.88 5.63
CA LYS A 83 -11.17 -6.33 5.67
C LYS A 83 -11.21 -6.94 4.26
N PRO A 84 -10.50 -8.06 4.03
CA PRO A 84 -10.52 -8.75 2.75
C PRO A 84 -11.91 -9.33 2.43
N CYS A 85 -12.15 -9.60 1.14
CA CYS A 85 -13.36 -10.25 0.61
C CYS A 85 -13.06 -11.58 -0.10
N TYR A 86 -11.88 -11.71 -0.67
CA TYR A 86 -11.49 -12.81 -1.57
C TYR A 86 -10.16 -13.45 -1.20
N GLU A 87 -9.28 -12.71 -0.57
CA GLU A 87 -8.02 -13.20 -0.03
C GLU A 87 -8.16 -13.36 1.50
N ASP A 88 -7.18 -13.97 2.14
CA ASP A 88 -7.26 -14.24 3.58
C ASP A 88 -6.99 -12.98 4.42
N ILE A 89 -6.33 -11.97 3.84
CA ILE A 89 -5.79 -10.85 4.61
C ILE A 89 -5.63 -9.58 3.77
N THR A 90 -5.92 -8.43 4.41
CA THR A 90 -5.48 -7.09 3.96
C THR A 90 -4.21 -6.74 4.74
N ILE A 91 -3.16 -6.24 4.06
CA ILE A 91 -1.84 -6.01 4.66
C ILE A 91 -1.40 -4.57 4.50
N ILE A 92 -0.87 -4.00 5.59
CA ILE A 92 -0.03 -2.80 5.61
C ILE A 92 1.32 -3.24 6.19
N GLY A 93 2.40 -3.06 5.44
CA GLY A 93 3.76 -3.41 5.84
C GLY A 93 4.35 -2.49 6.92
N ASP A 94 5.66 -2.39 6.92
CA ASP A 94 6.43 -1.56 7.85
C ASP A 94 6.80 -0.20 7.22
N ASP A 95 6.97 0.84 8.04
CA ASP A 95 7.42 2.18 7.61
C ASP A 95 6.53 2.81 6.53
N VAL A 96 5.26 2.45 6.47
CA VAL A 96 4.29 2.95 5.50
C VAL A 96 3.74 4.31 5.95
N PHE A 97 3.59 5.24 5.02
CA PHE A 97 2.92 6.50 5.28
C PHE A 97 1.61 6.60 4.49
N LEU A 98 0.48 6.40 5.18
CA LEU A 98 -0.85 6.68 4.66
C LEU A 98 -1.25 8.09 5.09
N MET A 99 -1.35 9.02 4.16
CA MET A 99 -1.74 10.40 4.46
C MET A 99 -3.26 10.55 4.58
N GLN A 100 -3.72 11.78 4.71
CA GLN A 100 -5.13 12.11 4.97
C GLN A 100 -6.08 11.52 3.91
N SER A 101 -7.21 10.96 4.38
CA SER A 101 -8.32 10.51 3.52
C SER A 101 -7.93 9.48 2.46
N VAL A 102 -7.00 8.59 2.78
CA VAL A 102 -6.64 7.47 1.92
C VAL A 102 -7.66 6.34 2.08
N HIS A 103 -8.07 5.74 0.96
CA HIS A 103 -8.91 4.56 0.95
C HIS A 103 -8.11 3.31 0.63
N ILE A 104 -7.97 2.41 1.61
CA ILE A 104 -7.38 1.07 1.46
C ILE A 104 -8.52 0.05 1.42
N PRO A 105 -8.82 -0.50 0.24
CA PRO A 105 -9.94 -1.43 0.04
C PRO A 105 -9.61 -2.84 0.51
N HIS A 106 -10.60 -3.71 0.35
CA HIS A 106 -10.47 -5.14 0.59
C HIS A 106 -9.32 -5.78 -0.20
N ASP A 107 -8.62 -6.74 0.40
CA ASP A 107 -7.57 -7.54 -0.23
C ASP A 107 -6.35 -6.73 -0.74
N ALA A 108 -6.24 -5.45 -0.35
CA ALA A 108 -5.09 -4.64 -0.72
C ALA A 108 -3.85 -5.03 0.10
N HIS A 109 -2.69 -5.06 -0.56
CA HIS A 109 -1.40 -5.19 0.13
C HIS A 109 -0.56 -3.95 -0.13
N ILE A 110 -0.21 -3.25 0.92
CA ILE A 110 0.68 -2.09 0.92
C ILE A 110 1.99 -2.54 1.55
N TYR A 111 3.04 -2.56 0.77
CA TYR A 111 4.35 -3.05 1.21
C TYR A 111 5.15 -1.96 1.90
N ASP A 112 6.27 -2.36 2.47
CA ASP A 112 7.13 -1.52 3.29
C ASP A 112 7.53 -0.22 2.59
N LYS A 113 7.67 0.86 3.37
CA LYS A 113 8.13 2.18 2.90
C LYS A 113 7.26 2.83 1.82
N ALA A 114 6.10 2.26 1.50
CA ALA A 114 5.17 2.88 0.56
C ALA A 114 4.64 4.20 1.10
N VAL A 115 4.47 5.17 0.22
CA VAL A 115 3.92 6.49 0.56
C VAL A 115 2.66 6.72 -0.27
N ILE A 116 1.52 6.82 0.40
CA ILE A 116 0.24 7.10 -0.24
C ILE A 116 -0.23 8.46 0.21
N THR A 117 -0.15 9.44 -0.69
CA THR A 117 -0.42 10.83 -0.38
C THR A 117 -1.92 11.14 -0.30
N PRO A 118 -2.34 12.34 0.12
CA PRO A 118 -3.75 12.58 0.48
C PRO A 118 -4.74 12.29 -0.65
N MET A 119 -5.92 11.81 -0.26
CA MET A 119 -7.09 11.58 -1.13
C MET A 119 -6.85 10.53 -2.22
N CYS A 120 -5.91 9.61 -2.03
CA CYS A 120 -5.76 8.46 -2.92
C CYS A 120 -6.83 7.41 -2.65
N VAL A 121 -7.37 6.85 -3.73
CA VAL A 121 -8.39 5.80 -3.69
C VAL A 121 -7.88 4.57 -4.43
N LEU A 122 -7.75 3.45 -3.73
CA LEU A 122 -7.34 2.19 -4.32
C LEU A 122 -8.57 1.32 -4.61
N GLY A 123 -8.53 0.59 -5.71
CA GLY A 123 -9.46 -0.48 -6.02
C GLY A 123 -9.08 -1.80 -5.34
N GLY A 124 -10.05 -2.68 -5.14
CA GLY A 124 -9.83 -3.97 -4.46
C GLY A 124 -8.68 -4.78 -5.05
N ILE A 125 -7.99 -5.52 -4.18
CA ILE A 125 -6.88 -6.43 -4.55
C ILE A 125 -5.62 -5.70 -5.07
N ALA A 126 -5.59 -4.36 -5.07
CA ALA A 126 -4.41 -3.61 -5.50
C ALA A 126 -3.19 -3.95 -4.64
N LYS A 127 -2.01 -4.01 -5.26
CA LYS A 127 -0.72 -4.22 -4.59
C LYS A 127 0.16 -3.00 -4.82
N ILE A 128 0.54 -2.32 -3.74
CA ILE A 128 1.47 -1.19 -3.76
C ILE A 128 2.78 -1.68 -3.17
N LEU A 129 3.77 -1.92 -4.02
CA LEU A 129 4.99 -2.60 -3.63
C LEU A 129 5.97 -1.65 -2.92
N GLU A 130 7.07 -2.20 -2.40
CA GLU A 130 8.02 -1.52 -1.53
C GLU A 130 8.47 -0.16 -2.09
N GLY A 131 8.43 0.87 -1.25
CA GLY A 131 8.90 2.21 -1.60
C GLY A 131 8.14 2.92 -2.72
N ALA A 132 7.03 2.35 -3.21
CA ALA A 132 6.19 3.01 -4.22
C ALA A 132 5.52 4.26 -3.65
N ASN A 133 5.31 5.26 -4.50
CA ASN A 133 4.73 6.55 -4.13
C ASN A 133 3.52 6.88 -5.00
N LEU A 134 2.38 7.15 -4.36
CA LEU A 134 1.17 7.62 -5.05
C LEU A 134 0.99 9.12 -4.80
N GLY A 135 1.04 9.92 -5.85
CA GLY A 135 0.77 11.35 -5.80
C GLY A 135 -0.67 11.67 -5.39
N MET A 136 -0.90 12.86 -4.84
CA MET A 136 -2.21 13.28 -4.31
C MET A 136 -3.35 13.01 -5.29
N GLY A 137 -4.46 12.46 -4.78
CA GLY A 137 -5.66 12.20 -5.56
C GLY A 137 -5.50 11.12 -6.63
N CYS A 138 -4.47 10.26 -6.54
CA CYS A 138 -4.36 9.11 -7.44
C CYS A 138 -5.52 8.14 -7.23
N THR A 139 -6.00 7.58 -8.33
CA THR A 139 -6.93 6.44 -8.32
C THR A 139 -6.25 5.23 -8.93
N ILE A 140 -6.26 4.11 -8.22
CA ILE A 140 -5.64 2.86 -8.65
C ILE A 140 -6.74 1.87 -8.99
N ASN A 141 -6.76 1.36 -10.21
CA ASN A 141 -7.75 0.37 -10.61
C ASN A 141 -7.59 -0.93 -9.82
N GLN A 142 -8.69 -1.68 -9.65
CA GLN A 142 -8.64 -3.00 -9.00
C GLN A 142 -7.64 -3.94 -9.69
N TYR A 143 -7.01 -4.85 -8.94
CA TYR A 143 -5.98 -5.80 -9.39
C TYR A 143 -4.69 -5.16 -9.92
N THR A 144 -4.54 -3.85 -9.82
CA THR A 144 -3.36 -3.14 -10.34
C THR A 144 -2.18 -3.28 -9.38
N ILE A 145 -1.00 -3.52 -9.96
CA ILE A 145 0.28 -3.58 -9.25
C ILE A 145 1.05 -2.29 -9.50
N VAL A 146 1.39 -1.58 -8.43
CA VAL A 146 2.33 -0.44 -8.49
C VAL A 146 3.67 -0.94 -8.00
N GLY A 147 4.62 -1.09 -8.93
CA GLY A 147 5.92 -1.73 -8.71
C GLY A 147 6.80 -0.96 -7.73
N GLN A 148 7.80 -1.65 -7.20
CA GLN A 148 8.73 -1.13 -6.20
C GLN A 148 9.40 0.16 -6.67
N TYR A 149 9.54 1.12 -5.76
CA TYR A 149 10.25 2.39 -6.01
C TYR A 149 9.70 3.21 -7.18
N SER A 150 8.49 2.89 -7.65
CA SER A 150 7.81 3.65 -8.70
C SER A 150 7.04 4.84 -8.13
N ILE A 151 6.64 5.76 -9.00
CA ILE A 151 5.80 6.89 -8.63
C ILE A 151 4.70 7.12 -9.67
N ALA A 152 3.45 7.27 -9.19
CA ALA A 152 2.35 7.82 -9.96
C ALA A 152 2.18 9.31 -9.67
N ALA A 153 2.07 10.13 -10.71
CA ALA A 153 1.93 11.58 -10.56
C ALA A 153 0.59 11.96 -9.90
N THR A 154 0.55 13.14 -9.28
CA THR A 154 -0.68 13.74 -8.72
C THR A 154 -1.85 13.67 -9.70
N GLY A 155 -3.01 13.23 -9.22
CA GLY A 155 -4.24 13.10 -10.00
C GLY A 155 -4.24 11.98 -11.04
N ALA A 156 -3.27 11.08 -11.00
CA ALA A 156 -3.18 9.99 -11.97
C ALA A 156 -4.29 8.95 -11.77
N ALA A 157 -5.01 8.63 -12.86
CA ALA A 157 -5.82 7.43 -12.94
C ALA A 157 -4.94 6.28 -13.48
N VAL A 158 -4.59 5.35 -12.61
CA VAL A 158 -3.70 4.22 -12.91
C VAL A 158 -4.54 3.00 -13.27
N MET A 159 -4.63 2.70 -14.56
CA MET A 159 -5.49 1.63 -15.10
C MET A 159 -4.73 0.35 -15.42
N LYS A 160 -3.40 0.37 -15.41
CA LYS A 160 -2.51 -0.76 -15.69
C LYS A 160 -1.39 -0.80 -14.67
N ASN A 161 -0.69 -1.93 -14.58
CA ASN A 161 0.46 -2.06 -13.71
C ASN A 161 1.55 -1.04 -14.06
N ILE A 162 2.24 -0.53 -13.05
CA ILE A 162 3.42 0.33 -13.20
C ILE A 162 4.64 -0.50 -12.84
N ARG A 163 5.63 -0.59 -13.75
CA ARG A 163 6.88 -1.33 -13.49
C ARG A 163 7.67 -0.76 -12.33
N PRO A 164 8.46 -1.56 -11.63
CA PRO A 164 9.47 -1.07 -10.69
C PRO A 164 10.29 0.08 -11.25
N PHE A 165 10.69 1.01 -10.38
CA PHE A 165 11.51 2.19 -10.70
C PHE A 165 10.92 3.16 -11.73
N SER A 166 9.66 3.00 -12.11
CA SER A 166 9.02 3.82 -13.13
C SER A 166 8.40 5.09 -12.55
N ARG A 167 8.37 6.13 -13.37
CA ARG A 167 7.57 7.34 -13.15
C ARG A 167 6.43 7.38 -14.17
N TYR A 168 5.20 7.29 -13.67
CA TYR A 168 3.99 7.35 -14.48
C TYR A 168 3.34 8.73 -14.39
N ILE A 169 3.16 9.38 -15.53
CA ILE A 169 2.38 10.62 -15.70
C ILE A 169 1.36 10.36 -16.81
N PRO A 170 0.04 10.51 -16.56
CA PRO A 170 -0.98 10.33 -17.59
C PRO A 170 -0.68 11.13 -18.86
N GLY A 171 -0.80 10.47 -20.01
CA GLY A 171 -0.56 11.11 -21.33
C GLY A 171 0.91 11.36 -21.67
N LYS A 172 1.86 10.92 -20.85
CA LYS A 172 3.30 10.98 -21.14
C LYS A 172 3.89 9.57 -21.22
N PRO A 173 4.99 9.38 -21.99
CA PRO A 173 5.75 8.14 -21.93
C PRO A 173 6.23 7.84 -20.50
N ILE A 174 6.34 6.56 -20.17
CA ILE A 174 6.98 6.11 -18.94
C ILE A 174 8.42 6.62 -18.92
N SER A 175 8.87 7.02 -17.74
CA SER A 175 10.25 7.44 -17.50
C SER A 175 10.78 6.83 -16.20
N VAL A 176 12.09 6.91 -16.00
CA VAL A 176 12.75 6.38 -14.80
C VAL A 176 12.50 7.30 -13.59
N ASN A 177 12.21 6.72 -12.44
CA ASN A 177 12.12 7.43 -11.16
C ASN A 177 13.51 7.64 -10.55
N LYS A 178 14.27 8.60 -11.09
CA LYS A 178 15.64 8.90 -10.65
C LYS A 178 15.73 9.21 -9.16
N TYR A 179 14.71 9.92 -8.62
CA TYR A 179 14.66 10.25 -7.19
C TYR A 179 14.67 8.99 -6.31
N ALA A 180 13.88 7.98 -6.65
CA ALA A 180 13.86 6.75 -5.86
C ALA A 180 15.18 5.98 -5.99
N ILE A 181 15.78 5.94 -7.17
CA ILE A 181 17.08 5.30 -7.40
C ILE A 181 18.15 5.90 -6.47
N GLU A 182 18.23 7.23 -6.41
CA GLU A 182 19.17 7.92 -5.52
C GLU A 182 18.82 7.69 -4.04
N LYS A 183 17.57 7.92 -3.66
CA LYS A 183 17.10 7.82 -2.28
C LYS A 183 17.33 6.44 -1.66
N TYR A 184 17.12 5.38 -2.43
CA TYR A 184 17.20 4.00 -1.94
C TYR A 184 18.51 3.29 -2.27
N GLY A 185 19.50 4.02 -2.82
CA GLY A 185 20.85 3.52 -3.03
C GLY A 185 21.00 2.55 -4.21
N PHE A 186 20.26 2.80 -5.31
CA PHE A 186 20.34 2.01 -6.54
C PHE A 186 21.14 2.69 -7.66
N THR A 187 21.91 3.73 -7.35
CA THR A 187 22.62 4.55 -8.36
C THR A 187 23.60 3.73 -9.22
N GLU A 188 24.26 2.75 -8.63
CA GLU A 188 25.17 1.84 -9.35
C GLU A 188 24.48 0.96 -10.41
N TYR A 189 23.17 0.75 -10.28
CA TYR A 189 22.34 -0.05 -11.19
C TYR A 189 21.56 0.81 -12.20
N TYR A 190 21.86 2.11 -12.31
CA TYR A 190 21.05 3.04 -13.09
C TYR A 190 20.85 2.62 -14.54
N GLU A 191 21.91 2.21 -15.23
CA GLU A 191 21.85 1.83 -16.66
C GLU A 191 20.93 0.60 -16.88
N GLU A 192 21.08 -0.41 -16.03
CA GLU A 192 20.27 -1.63 -16.11
C GLU A 192 18.80 -1.36 -15.74
N ILE A 193 18.54 -0.49 -14.77
CA ILE A 193 17.19 -0.05 -14.43
C ILE A 193 16.58 0.78 -15.58
N GLU A 194 17.33 1.66 -16.20
CA GLU A 194 16.88 2.44 -17.35
C GLU A 194 16.52 1.54 -18.54
N ASP A 195 17.34 0.55 -18.84
CA ASP A 195 17.08 -0.44 -19.88
C ASP A 195 15.81 -1.27 -19.59
N TYR A 196 15.62 -1.67 -18.34
CA TYR A 196 14.42 -2.37 -17.92
C TYR A 196 13.16 -1.49 -18.05
N VAL A 197 13.19 -0.27 -17.54
CA VAL A 197 12.04 0.64 -17.55
C VAL A 197 11.66 1.10 -18.95
N LEU A 198 12.64 1.49 -19.76
CA LEU A 198 12.39 2.13 -21.07
C LEU A 198 12.37 1.18 -22.26
N ARG A 199 13.12 0.08 -22.17
CA ARG A 199 13.31 -0.87 -23.29
C ARG A 199 12.79 -2.26 -23.01
N ASN A 200 12.32 -2.51 -21.78
CA ASN A 200 11.88 -3.83 -21.32
C ASN A 200 12.98 -4.92 -21.44
N ILE A 201 14.23 -4.52 -21.23
CA ILE A 201 15.37 -5.45 -21.19
C ILE A 201 15.44 -6.00 -19.76
N PRO A 202 15.40 -7.34 -19.57
CA PRO A 202 15.49 -7.94 -18.24
C PRO A 202 16.80 -7.54 -17.55
N PRO A 203 16.75 -7.21 -16.24
CA PRO A 203 17.95 -6.90 -15.49
C PRO A 203 18.86 -8.13 -15.36
N HIS A 204 20.14 -7.89 -15.13
CA HIS A 204 21.15 -8.94 -15.04
C HIS A 204 21.77 -9.08 -13.63
N SER A 205 21.70 -8.02 -12.82
CA SER A 205 22.14 -8.11 -11.42
C SER A 205 21.11 -8.84 -10.57
N GLU A 206 21.58 -9.65 -9.62
CA GLU A 206 20.71 -10.40 -8.71
C GLU A 206 19.78 -9.45 -7.92
N LYS A 207 20.30 -8.29 -7.49
CA LYS A 207 19.56 -7.32 -6.70
C LYS A 207 18.37 -6.73 -7.45
N ILE A 208 18.53 -6.33 -8.71
CA ILE A 208 17.44 -5.75 -9.49
C ILE A 208 16.52 -6.85 -10.02
N SER A 209 17.08 -8.00 -10.42
CA SER A 209 16.28 -9.16 -10.84
C SER A 209 15.31 -9.61 -9.76
N SER A 210 15.73 -9.70 -8.49
CA SER A 210 14.85 -10.11 -7.40
C SER A 210 13.65 -9.16 -7.20
N ILE A 211 13.86 -7.84 -7.39
CA ILE A 211 12.79 -6.83 -7.32
C ILE A 211 11.79 -7.01 -8.47
N VAL A 212 12.31 -7.23 -9.68
CA VAL A 212 11.48 -7.46 -10.87
C VAL A 212 10.73 -8.77 -10.77
N ASP A 213 11.35 -9.84 -10.31
CA ASP A 213 10.74 -11.16 -10.12
C ASP A 213 9.55 -11.11 -9.14
N GLU A 214 9.65 -10.32 -8.07
CA GLU A 214 8.54 -10.13 -7.14
C GLU A 214 7.36 -9.39 -7.80
N PHE A 215 7.64 -8.35 -8.57
CA PHE A 215 6.62 -7.67 -9.36
C PHE A 215 5.95 -8.61 -10.36
N ASP A 216 6.75 -9.38 -11.11
CA ASP A 216 6.27 -10.28 -12.14
C ASP A 216 5.42 -11.43 -11.57
N LYS A 217 5.68 -11.92 -10.35
CA LYS A 217 4.82 -12.88 -9.66
C LYS A 217 3.40 -12.34 -9.47
N TRP A 218 3.26 -11.07 -9.06
CA TRP A 218 1.95 -10.45 -8.93
C TRP A 218 1.27 -10.21 -10.28
N VAL A 219 2.03 -9.76 -11.28
CA VAL A 219 1.50 -9.60 -12.65
C VAL A 219 1.00 -10.93 -13.20
N ALA A 220 1.74 -12.01 -13.03
CA ALA A 220 1.35 -13.35 -13.44
C ALA A 220 0.08 -13.84 -12.72
N LYS A 221 -0.05 -13.52 -11.42
CA LYS A 221 -1.23 -13.93 -10.61
C LYS A 221 -2.52 -13.28 -11.11
N TYR A 222 -2.50 -12.02 -11.52
CA TYR A 222 -3.72 -11.27 -11.85
C TYR A 222 -3.91 -10.97 -13.35
N GLY A 223 -2.87 -11.12 -14.17
CA GLY A 223 -2.95 -11.00 -15.63
C GLY A 223 -3.23 -9.59 -16.16
N HIS A 224 -3.08 -8.53 -15.35
CA HIS A 224 -3.28 -7.16 -15.78
C HIS A 224 -2.14 -6.67 -16.70
N GLN A 225 -2.50 -5.84 -17.69
CA GLN A 225 -1.51 -5.21 -18.56
C GLN A 225 -0.59 -4.27 -17.77
N THR A 226 0.61 -4.10 -18.27
CA THR A 226 1.62 -3.16 -17.74
C THR A 226 1.85 -2.02 -18.74
N TYR A 227 2.11 -0.79 -18.21
CA TYR A 227 2.49 0.37 -19.01
C TYR A 227 3.88 0.21 -19.62
#